data_062eacb9db09516117b6666542af5a21
#
_entry.id   062eacb9db09516117b6666542af5a21
#
_cell.length_a   1.000
_cell.length_b   1.000
_cell.length_c   1.000
_cell.angle_alpha   90.00
_cell.angle_beta   90.00
_cell.angle_gamma   90.00
#
_symmetry.space_group_name_H-M   'P 1'
#
loop_
_entity.id
_entity.type
_entity.pdbx_description
1 polymer ?
#
loop_
_entity_poly.entity_id
_entity_poly.type
_entity_poly.pdbx_seq_one_letter_code
_entity_poly.pdbx_strand_id
1 'polypeptide(L)'
;MVVPSRVVVVAAPKLVGTGPIQSVAELADYPWLQEIGTNEATRYLEQNGVTKGIRKGLISLPGNLMIDAARDGQGVATLARAFIEADIAAGRLRVLFADDERAGYFLVTPEGVLRPAAKAFAQWVMRQAAAGLGAGY
;
A
#
# COMPACT_ATOMS: atom_id res chain seq x y z
N MET A 1 5.27 5.49 -15.70
CA MET A 1 5.44 5.25 -14.27
C MET A 1 6.39 6.30 -13.69
N VAL A 2 5.93 7.04 -12.71
CA VAL A 2 6.71 8.11 -12.07
C VAL A 2 7.50 7.56 -10.87
N VAL A 3 6.82 6.80 -10.00
CA VAL A 3 7.44 6.16 -8.85
C VAL A 3 7.04 4.69 -8.86
N PRO A 4 8.00 3.77 -9.04
CA PRO A 4 7.72 2.36 -8.86
C PRO A 4 7.49 2.08 -7.37
N SER A 5 6.47 1.33 -7.05
CA SER A 5 6.20 0.92 -5.69
C SER A 5 5.45 -0.40 -5.67
N ARG A 6 5.96 -1.35 -4.93
CA ARG A 6 5.26 -2.60 -4.69
C ARG A 6 4.19 -2.38 -3.63
N VAL A 7 3.08 -3.06 -3.78
CA VAL A 7 2.07 -3.16 -2.73
C VAL A 7 2.45 -4.29 -1.81
N VAL A 8 2.41 -4.03 -0.52
CA VAL A 8 2.71 -5.00 0.52
C VAL A 8 1.57 -5.09 1.52
N VAL A 9 1.40 -6.27 2.09
CA VAL A 9 0.46 -6.48 3.20
C VAL A 9 1.25 -6.36 4.49
N VAL A 10 0.83 -5.45 5.34
CA VAL A 10 1.55 -5.10 6.57
C VAL A 10 0.64 -5.07 7.78
N ALA A 11 1.23 -5.27 8.93
CA ALA A 11 0.59 -5.04 10.22
C ALA A 11 1.66 -4.71 11.26
N ALA A 12 1.25 -4.04 12.34
CA ALA A 12 2.13 -3.84 13.47
C ALA A 12 2.39 -5.17 14.21
N PRO A 13 3.62 -5.41 14.69
CA PRO A 13 3.91 -6.63 15.46
C PRO A 13 3.04 -6.80 16.71
N LYS A 14 2.58 -5.71 17.31
CA LYS A 14 1.66 -5.77 18.45
C LYS A 14 0.29 -6.38 18.11
N LEU A 15 -0.10 -6.36 16.82
CA LEU A 15 -1.34 -6.98 16.37
C LEU A 15 -1.15 -8.46 16.00
N VAL A 16 -0.15 -8.75 15.18
CA VAL A 16 0.04 -10.07 14.57
C VAL A 16 1.19 -10.86 15.19
N GLY A 17 1.93 -10.25 16.12
CA GLY A 17 3.11 -10.88 16.71
C GLY A 17 4.30 -10.90 15.76
N THR A 18 5.32 -11.67 16.13
CA THR A 18 6.58 -11.83 15.40
C THR A 18 6.76 -13.23 14.82
N GLY A 19 5.83 -14.15 15.11
CA GLY A 19 5.84 -15.50 14.58
C GLY A 19 5.54 -15.56 13.07
N PRO A 20 5.80 -16.68 12.42
CA PRO A 20 5.57 -16.81 10.99
C PRO A 20 4.08 -16.77 10.66
N ILE A 21 3.74 -16.02 9.63
CA ILE A 21 2.42 -16.03 8.99
C ILE A 21 2.61 -16.70 7.63
N GLN A 22 2.06 -17.89 7.46
CA GLN A 22 2.36 -18.73 6.31
C GLN A 22 1.35 -18.59 5.17
N SER A 23 0.11 -18.19 5.48
CA SER A 23 -0.92 -18.02 4.47
C SER A 23 -1.75 -16.78 4.70
N VAL A 24 -2.31 -16.24 3.62
CA VAL A 24 -3.24 -15.10 3.67
C VAL A 24 -4.50 -15.45 4.45
N ALA A 25 -4.93 -16.71 4.45
CA ALA A 25 -6.11 -17.16 5.17
C ALA A 25 -6.00 -16.90 6.69
N GLU A 26 -4.79 -16.96 7.25
CA GLU A 26 -4.57 -16.64 8.67
C GLU A 26 -4.90 -15.19 8.99
N LEU A 27 -4.79 -14.29 8.02
CA LEU A 27 -5.06 -12.87 8.19
C LEU A 27 -6.55 -12.55 8.21
N ALA A 28 -7.42 -13.45 7.80
CA ALA A 28 -8.87 -13.27 7.86
C ALA A 28 -9.39 -13.19 9.31
N ASP A 29 -8.61 -13.66 10.28
CA ASP A 29 -8.95 -13.63 11.69
C ASP A 29 -8.52 -12.34 12.40
N TYR A 30 -7.90 -11.41 11.69
CA TYR A 30 -7.52 -10.09 12.18
C TYR A 30 -8.43 -9.01 11.61
N PRO A 31 -8.56 -7.86 12.28
CA PRO A 31 -9.23 -6.70 11.67
C PRO A 31 -8.41 -6.19 10.48
N TRP A 32 -9.11 -5.64 9.50
CA TRP A 32 -8.50 -5.07 8.29
C TRP A 32 -8.84 -3.61 8.13
N LEU A 33 -7.89 -2.87 7.59
CA LEU A 33 -8.05 -1.47 7.22
C LEU A 33 -8.29 -1.37 5.71
N GLN A 34 -9.19 -0.48 5.32
CA GLN A 34 -9.50 -0.24 3.90
C GLN A 34 -9.70 1.25 3.67
N GLU A 35 -9.13 1.76 2.61
CA GLU A 35 -9.33 3.15 2.23
C GLU A 35 -10.78 3.37 1.79
N ILE A 36 -11.38 4.47 2.27
CA ILE A 36 -12.74 4.86 1.90
C ILE A 36 -12.83 5.00 0.37
N GLY A 37 -13.87 4.40 -0.20
CA GLY A 37 -14.10 4.42 -1.65
C GLY A 37 -13.39 3.31 -2.42
N THR A 38 -12.64 2.45 -1.74
CA THR A 38 -12.01 1.28 -2.34
C THR A 38 -12.54 -0.02 -1.75
N ASN A 39 -12.19 -1.14 -2.37
CA ASN A 39 -12.45 -2.48 -1.85
C ASN A 39 -11.17 -3.33 -1.80
N GLU A 40 -10.05 -2.68 -1.58
CA GLU A 40 -8.71 -3.28 -1.64
C GLU A 40 -8.56 -4.50 -0.73
N ALA A 41 -8.96 -4.36 0.54
CA ALA A 41 -8.81 -5.43 1.52
C ALA A 41 -9.65 -6.65 1.14
N THR A 42 -10.92 -6.45 0.83
CA THR A 42 -11.83 -7.50 0.40
C THR A 42 -11.33 -8.20 -0.86
N ARG A 43 -10.96 -7.41 -1.83
CA ARG A 43 -10.45 -7.90 -3.12
C ARG A 43 -9.16 -8.71 -2.95
N TYR A 44 -8.23 -8.22 -2.14
CA TYR A 44 -7.00 -8.94 -1.88
C TYR A 44 -7.27 -10.32 -1.24
N LEU A 45 -8.15 -10.38 -0.25
CA LEU A 45 -8.53 -11.63 0.38
C LEU A 45 -9.20 -12.59 -0.59
N GLU A 46 -10.13 -12.10 -1.39
CA GLU A 46 -10.80 -12.91 -2.42
C GLU A 46 -9.82 -13.47 -3.46
N GLN A 47 -8.89 -12.65 -3.93
CA GLN A 47 -7.85 -13.07 -4.88
C GLN A 47 -6.92 -14.14 -4.32
N ASN A 48 -6.80 -14.23 -3.00
CA ASN A 48 -5.99 -15.22 -2.31
C ASN A 48 -6.82 -16.37 -1.71
N GLY A 49 -8.03 -16.57 -2.22
CA GLY A 49 -8.86 -17.72 -1.87
C GLY A 49 -9.63 -17.60 -0.57
N VAL A 50 -9.66 -16.43 0.06
CA VAL A 50 -10.42 -16.19 1.30
C VAL A 50 -11.83 -15.75 0.94
N THR A 51 -12.76 -16.69 0.90
CA THR A 51 -14.14 -16.44 0.45
C THR A 51 -15.11 -16.12 1.58
N LYS A 52 -14.73 -16.39 2.83
CA LYS A 52 -15.59 -16.15 4.00
C LYS A 52 -15.51 -14.72 4.52
N GLY A 53 -14.68 -13.87 3.90
CA GLY A 53 -14.51 -12.47 4.29
C GLY A 53 -13.74 -12.27 5.59
N ILE A 54 -13.77 -11.03 6.07
CA ILE A 54 -13.03 -10.59 7.25
C ILE A 54 -13.88 -10.85 8.50
N ARG A 55 -13.37 -11.64 9.42
CA ARG A 55 -14.11 -12.07 10.61
C ARG A 55 -14.09 -11.07 11.77
N LYS A 56 -12.99 -10.31 11.90
CA LYS A 56 -12.77 -9.38 13.02
C LYS A 56 -13.14 -7.94 12.71
N GLY A 57 -13.66 -7.70 11.55
CA GLY A 57 -14.15 -6.39 11.13
C GLY A 57 -13.27 -5.68 10.13
N LEU A 58 -13.92 -4.85 9.35
CA LEU A 58 -13.33 -4.00 8.34
C LEU A 58 -13.50 -2.55 8.77
N ILE A 59 -12.39 -1.83 8.90
CA ILE A 59 -12.36 -0.43 9.28
C ILE A 59 -12.05 0.40 8.04
N SER A 60 -12.99 1.24 7.62
CA SER A 60 -12.79 2.14 6.48
C SER A 60 -12.26 3.48 6.96
N LEU A 61 -11.16 3.91 6.37
CA LEU A 61 -10.43 5.12 6.75
C LEU A 61 -10.09 5.98 5.52
N PRO A 62 -9.98 7.30 5.68
CA PRO A 62 -9.28 8.12 4.68
C PRO A 62 -7.86 7.62 4.45
N GLY A 63 -7.39 7.66 3.20
CA GLY A 63 -6.09 7.12 2.81
C GLY A 63 -4.91 7.67 3.62
N ASN A 64 -4.97 8.96 3.98
CA ASN A 64 -3.94 9.62 4.77
C ASN A 64 -3.85 9.13 6.23
N LEU A 65 -4.86 8.40 6.72
CA LEU A 65 -4.87 7.84 8.08
C LEU A 65 -4.51 6.35 8.13
N MET A 66 -4.39 5.71 6.97
CA MET A 66 -4.13 4.27 6.89
C MET A 66 -2.82 3.86 7.55
N ILE A 67 -1.75 4.60 7.31
CA ILE A 67 -0.42 4.29 7.85
C ILE A 67 -0.41 4.41 9.36
N ASP A 68 -0.95 5.49 9.90
CA ASP A 68 -1.02 5.71 11.34
C ASP A 68 -1.84 4.62 12.04
N ALA A 69 -2.99 4.26 11.48
CA ALA A 69 -3.83 3.19 12.00
C ALA A 69 -3.12 1.82 11.98
N ALA A 70 -2.37 1.53 10.91
CA ALA A 70 -1.59 0.30 10.82
C ALA A 70 -0.48 0.26 11.89
N ARG A 71 0.24 1.37 12.07
CA ARG A 71 1.27 1.49 13.13
C ARG A 71 0.68 1.26 14.52
N ASP A 72 -0.51 1.75 14.76
CA ASP A 72 -1.21 1.60 16.03
C ASP A 72 -1.75 0.19 16.27
N GLY A 73 -1.61 -0.70 15.30
CA GLY A 73 -2.10 -2.07 15.42
C GLY A 73 -3.61 -2.22 15.29
N GLN A 74 -4.28 -1.27 14.63
CA GLN A 74 -5.73 -1.31 14.47
C GLN A 74 -6.19 -2.31 13.42
N GLY A 75 -5.31 -2.71 12.51
CA GLY A 75 -5.65 -3.69 11.49
C GLY A 75 -4.51 -3.99 10.53
N VAL A 76 -4.74 -5.00 9.72
CA VAL A 76 -3.90 -5.38 8.60
C VAL A 76 -4.23 -4.46 7.43
N ALA A 77 -3.22 -4.02 6.69
CA ALA A 77 -3.41 -3.10 5.57
C ALA A 77 -2.59 -3.50 4.35
N THR A 78 -3.10 -3.18 3.18
CA THR A 78 -2.32 -3.18 1.94
C THR A 78 -1.85 -1.77 1.68
N LEU A 79 -0.54 -1.57 1.59
CA LEU A 79 0.07 -0.25 1.45
C LEU A 79 1.19 -0.29 0.41
N ALA A 80 1.43 0.86 -0.21
CA ALA A 80 2.59 1.04 -1.07
C ALA A 80 3.87 1.08 -0.24
N ARG A 81 4.78 0.16 -0.50
CA ARG A 81 6.03 0.02 0.26
C ARG A 81 6.86 1.30 0.30
N ALA A 82 6.85 2.08 -0.78
CA ALA A 82 7.62 3.32 -0.87
C ALA A 82 7.32 4.32 0.26
N PHE A 83 6.10 4.30 0.83
CA PHE A 83 5.71 5.23 1.90
C PHE A 83 5.98 4.71 3.31
N ILE A 84 6.36 3.46 3.46
CA ILE A 84 6.50 2.81 4.77
C ILE A 84 7.88 2.18 5.01
N GLU A 85 8.86 2.49 4.18
CA GLU A 85 10.22 1.93 4.32
C GLU A 85 10.82 2.23 5.70
N ALA A 86 10.65 3.44 6.20
CA ALA A 86 11.15 3.82 7.52
C ALA A 86 10.44 3.04 8.65
N ASP A 87 9.16 2.78 8.50
CA ASP A 87 8.38 1.99 9.47
C ASP A 87 8.80 0.52 9.48
N ILE A 88 9.08 -0.02 8.31
CA ILE A 88 9.59 -1.40 8.18
C ILE A 88 10.97 -1.51 8.80
N ALA A 89 11.86 -0.59 8.48
CA ALA A 89 13.23 -0.58 9.02
C ALA A 89 13.27 -0.41 10.54
N ALA A 90 12.34 0.38 11.09
CA ALA A 90 12.24 0.61 12.53
C ALA A 90 11.44 -0.47 13.29
N GLY A 91 10.87 -1.45 12.59
CA GLY A 91 10.07 -2.51 13.20
C GLY A 91 8.68 -2.09 13.65
N ARG A 92 8.20 -0.90 13.24
CA ARG A 92 6.84 -0.45 13.53
C ARG A 92 5.79 -1.17 12.70
N LEU A 93 6.15 -1.56 11.48
CA LEU A 93 5.34 -2.35 10.58
C LEU A 93 6.13 -3.56 10.11
N ARG A 94 5.45 -4.68 10.03
CA ARG A 94 5.99 -5.93 9.54
C ARG A 94 5.36 -6.26 8.19
N VAL A 95 6.19 -6.54 7.19
CA VAL A 95 5.71 -7.02 5.88
C VAL A 95 5.34 -8.50 6.02
N LEU A 96 4.09 -8.82 5.77
CA LEU A 96 3.56 -10.19 5.85
C LEU A 96 3.59 -10.86 4.48
N PHE A 97 3.17 -10.15 3.46
CA PHE A 97 3.19 -10.60 2.06
C PHE A 97 3.53 -9.44 1.14
N ALA A 98 4.16 -9.75 0.03
CA ALA A 98 4.45 -8.79 -1.04
C ALA A 98 3.74 -9.26 -2.31
N ASP A 99 3.17 -8.30 -3.05
CA ASP A 99 2.65 -8.55 -4.37
C ASP A 99 3.80 -8.40 -5.38
N ASP A 100 3.94 -9.39 -6.24
CA ASP A 100 4.98 -9.40 -7.28
C ASP A 100 4.60 -8.57 -8.51
N GLU A 101 3.36 -8.10 -8.56
CA GLU A 101 2.92 -7.24 -9.65
C GLU A 101 3.66 -5.89 -9.64
N ARG A 102 4.03 -5.44 -10.82
CA ARG A 102 4.60 -4.12 -11.01
C ARG A 102 3.54 -3.06 -10.76
N ALA A 103 3.60 -2.48 -9.59
CA ALA A 103 2.75 -1.35 -9.20
C ALA A 103 3.59 -0.08 -9.10
N GLY A 104 2.94 1.05 -9.16
CA GLY A 104 3.61 2.33 -9.03
C GLY A 104 2.64 3.50 -9.22
N TYR A 105 3.21 4.68 -9.14
CA TYR A 105 2.49 5.91 -9.40
C TYR A 105 2.74 6.36 -10.83
N PHE A 106 1.69 6.76 -11.49
CA PHE A 106 1.72 7.16 -12.90
C PHE A 106 1.26 8.60 -13.02
N LEU A 107 1.92 9.33 -13.90
CA LEU A 107 1.43 10.63 -14.32
C LEU A 107 0.36 10.40 -15.39
N VAL A 108 -0.87 10.81 -15.09
CA VAL A 108 -1.99 10.71 -16.02
C VAL A 108 -2.28 12.10 -16.55
N THR A 109 -2.27 12.23 -17.87
CA THR A 109 -2.58 13.47 -18.56
C THR A 109 -3.83 13.29 -19.43
N PRO A 110 -4.68 14.32 -19.58
CA PRO A 110 -5.80 14.25 -20.51
C PRO A 110 -5.31 14.14 -21.95
N GLU A 111 -6.15 13.61 -22.81
CA GLU A 111 -5.87 13.58 -24.24
C GLU A 111 -5.81 15.02 -24.80
N GLY A 112 -4.94 15.23 -25.77
CA GLY A 112 -4.77 16.52 -26.43
C GLY A 112 -3.54 17.29 -25.95
N VAL A 113 -3.51 18.57 -26.30
CA VAL A 113 -2.38 19.45 -26.00
C VAL A 113 -2.50 19.98 -24.57
N LEU A 114 -1.47 19.78 -23.76
CA LEU A 114 -1.40 20.34 -22.40
C LEU A 114 -1.17 21.86 -22.45
N ARG A 115 -1.77 22.56 -21.50
CA ARG A 115 -1.43 23.97 -21.27
C ARG A 115 0.07 24.09 -20.92
N PRO A 116 0.75 25.20 -21.27
CA PRO A 116 2.20 25.35 -21.03
C PRO A 116 2.61 25.09 -19.58
N ALA A 117 1.84 25.58 -18.61
CA ALA A 117 2.12 25.35 -17.18
C ALA A 117 2.00 23.86 -16.79
N ALA A 118 0.97 23.18 -17.28
CA ALA A 118 0.78 21.74 -17.03
C ALA A 118 1.89 20.92 -17.69
N LYS A 119 2.28 21.27 -18.90
CA LYS A 119 3.38 20.62 -19.61
C LYS A 119 4.71 20.79 -18.87
N ALA A 120 5.00 22.01 -18.41
CA ALA A 120 6.21 22.30 -17.62
C ALA A 120 6.24 21.50 -16.32
N PHE A 121 5.12 21.42 -15.62
CA PHE A 121 4.98 20.62 -14.39
C PHE A 121 5.18 19.13 -14.67
N ALA A 122 4.55 18.59 -15.69
CA ALA A 122 4.69 17.19 -16.08
C ALA A 122 6.16 16.84 -16.40
N GLN A 123 6.84 17.69 -17.15
CA GLN A 123 8.26 17.54 -17.47
C GLN A 123 9.13 17.59 -16.22
N TRP A 124 8.83 18.49 -15.29
CA TRP A 124 9.54 18.59 -14.03
C TRP A 124 9.36 17.33 -13.19
N VAL A 125 8.13 16.84 -13.05
CA VAL A 125 7.83 15.58 -12.32
C VAL A 125 8.62 14.42 -12.90
N MET A 126 8.64 14.28 -14.22
CA MET A 126 9.36 13.20 -14.89
C MET A 126 10.87 13.30 -14.69
N ARG A 127 11.44 14.50 -14.66
CA ARG A 127 12.85 14.71 -14.35
C ARG A 127 13.18 14.32 -12.90
N GLN A 128 12.32 14.71 -11.95
CA GLN A 128 12.49 14.33 -10.53
C GLN A 128 12.39 12.81 -10.34
N ALA A 129 11.46 12.17 -11.00
CA ALA A 129 11.32 10.73 -10.96
C ALA A 129 12.57 10.01 -11.50
N ALA A 130 13.12 10.46 -12.61
CA ALA A 130 14.34 9.90 -13.18
C ALA A 130 15.55 10.08 -12.25
N ALA A 131 15.67 11.24 -11.58
CA ALA A 131 16.70 11.49 -10.58
C ALA A 131 16.53 10.64 -9.33
N GLY A 132 15.29 10.45 -8.88
CA GLY A 132 14.97 9.60 -7.73
C GLY A 132 15.22 8.12 -7.96
N LEU A 133 15.00 7.63 -9.18
CA LEU A 133 15.31 6.25 -9.56
C LEU A 133 16.79 5.91 -9.51
N GLY A 134 17.66 6.92 -9.60
CA GLY A 134 19.10 6.75 -9.41
C GLY A 134 19.52 6.62 -7.94
N ALA A 135 18.63 6.84 -6.98
CA ALA A 135 18.90 6.83 -5.54
C ALA A 135 18.48 5.53 -4.83
N GLY A 136 18.28 4.43 -5.55
CA GLY A 136 18.20 3.09 -4.95
C GLY A 136 16.83 2.64 -4.43
N TYR A 137 15.81 2.86 -5.19
CA TYR A 137 14.52 2.22 -4.94
C TYR A 137 14.48 0.78 -5.48
#